data_df3033708f85f22321b89d0c8979ac8e
#
_entry.id   df3033708f85f22321b89d0c8979ac8e
#
_cell.length_a   1.000
_cell.length_b   1.000
_cell.length_c   1.000
_cell.angle_alpha   90.00
_cell.angle_beta   90.00
_cell.angle_gamma   90.00
#
_symmetry.space_group_name_H-M   'P 1'
#
loop_
_entity.id
_entity.type
_entity.pdbx_description
1 polymer ?
#
loop_
_entity_poly.entity_id
_entity_poly.type
_entity_poly.pdbx_seq_one_letter_code
_entity_poly.pdbx_strand_id
1 'polypeptide(L)'
;MAGKYGLEPNWDKTQHMRIQHEEDVLTPSGGTIGITTQATYLGSLLAANGSSSLAVGRRIGEATSVFNALCDVWKHANICKQRKVEIFNACVVSKLSFSLECEALRQKDKDRLNAFQCKCLRRILKIPPSWISHVPNNVVLAASGTKPLVDSLLFQQLVLFGKIAKLTDTDFLRQLTFEPSSIYPSKCMFRRRGRPRLAWQSVLHGLAISSAPQGADQISNMLIGPAPISAWKRHLAEHF
;
A
#
# COMPACT_ATOMS: atom_id res chain seq x y z
N MET A 1 -1.88 -28.02 -17.85
CA MET A 1 -0.47 -28.10 -17.42
C MET A 1 -0.29 -28.65 -15.99
N ALA A 2 -1.15 -28.30 -15.02
CA ALA A 2 -1.05 -28.76 -13.62
C ALA A 2 -1.08 -30.30 -13.46
N GLY A 3 -1.91 -31.01 -14.26
CA GLY A 3 -1.99 -32.47 -14.20
C GLY A 3 -0.70 -33.22 -14.54
N LYS A 4 0.25 -32.61 -15.26
CA LYS A 4 1.59 -33.17 -15.48
C LYS A 4 2.41 -33.31 -14.21
N TYR A 5 2.05 -32.58 -13.15
CA TYR A 5 2.71 -32.55 -11.85
C TYR A 5 1.86 -33.22 -10.73
N GLY A 6 0.81 -33.95 -11.12
CA GLY A 6 -0.10 -34.61 -10.16
C GLY A 6 -0.96 -33.62 -9.36
N LEU A 7 -1.11 -32.38 -9.83
CA LEU A 7 -1.93 -31.35 -9.19
C LEU A 7 -3.29 -31.26 -9.86
N GLU A 8 -4.36 -31.37 -9.09
CA GLU A 8 -5.73 -31.17 -9.53
C GLU A 8 -6.33 -29.90 -8.92
N PRO A 9 -7.01 -29.05 -9.71
CA PRO A 9 -7.70 -27.88 -9.18
C PRO A 9 -8.87 -28.31 -8.27
N ASN A 10 -8.97 -27.70 -7.11
CA ASN A 10 -10.16 -27.84 -6.28
C ASN A 10 -11.22 -26.85 -6.74
N TRP A 11 -12.19 -27.32 -7.53
CA TRP A 11 -13.20 -26.48 -8.15
C TRP A 11 -14.13 -25.82 -7.14
N ASP A 12 -14.41 -26.44 -5.99
CA ASP A 12 -15.24 -25.87 -4.93
C ASP A 12 -14.59 -24.67 -4.24
N LYS A 13 -13.25 -24.62 -4.23
CA LYS A 13 -12.47 -23.51 -3.68
C LYS A 13 -12.02 -22.50 -4.73
N THR A 14 -12.19 -22.84 -6.01
CA THR A 14 -11.82 -21.94 -7.12
C THR A 14 -12.84 -20.82 -7.22
N GLN A 15 -12.35 -19.59 -7.28
CA GLN A 15 -13.19 -18.40 -7.38
C GLN A 15 -12.85 -17.64 -8.66
N HIS A 16 -13.87 -17.12 -9.33
CA HIS A 16 -13.76 -16.28 -10.51
C HIS A 16 -14.14 -14.85 -10.15
N MET A 17 -13.20 -13.90 -10.30
CA MET A 17 -13.46 -12.48 -10.12
C MET A 17 -13.53 -11.79 -11.49
N ARG A 18 -14.69 -11.23 -11.82
CA ARG A 18 -14.89 -10.49 -13.07
C ARG A 18 -14.36 -9.07 -12.94
N ILE A 19 -13.42 -8.69 -13.80
CA ILE A 19 -12.90 -7.33 -13.92
C ILE A 19 -13.21 -6.82 -15.31
N GLN A 20 -14.26 -6.03 -15.47
CA GLN A 20 -14.71 -5.43 -16.74
C GLN A 20 -15.14 -6.44 -17.83
N HIS A 21 -15.52 -7.64 -17.43
CA HIS A 21 -15.93 -8.72 -18.30
C HIS A 21 -17.16 -9.42 -17.72
N GLU A 22 -18.07 -9.94 -18.55
CA GLU A 22 -19.33 -10.53 -18.10
C GLU A 22 -19.43 -12.05 -18.34
N GLU A 23 -18.47 -12.65 -19.08
CA GLU A 23 -18.51 -14.08 -19.40
C GLU A 23 -18.24 -14.97 -18.19
N ASP A 24 -18.94 -16.10 -18.13
CA ASP A 24 -18.71 -17.15 -17.14
C ASP A 24 -17.54 -18.04 -17.53
N VAL A 25 -16.75 -18.41 -16.53
CA VAL A 25 -15.71 -19.43 -16.68
C VAL A 25 -16.30 -20.77 -16.26
N LEU A 26 -16.26 -21.75 -17.17
CA LEU A 26 -16.75 -23.10 -16.93
C LEU A 26 -15.61 -24.01 -16.50
N THR A 27 -15.94 -24.99 -15.66
CA THR A 27 -15.05 -26.11 -15.35
C THR A 27 -14.95 -27.04 -16.57
N PRO A 28 -13.92 -27.89 -16.70
CA PRO A 28 -13.83 -28.89 -17.76
C PRO A 28 -15.02 -29.87 -17.80
N SER A 29 -15.74 -30.05 -16.70
CA SER A 29 -16.96 -30.84 -16.58
C SER A 29 -18.25 -30.09 -16.93
N GLY A 30 -18.15 -28.82 -17.35
CA GLY A 30 -19.31 -27.99 -17.72
C GLY A 30 -20.02 -27.30 -16.56
N GLY A 31 -19.52 -27.40 -15.33
CA GLY A 31 -20.01 -26.66 -14.17
C GLY A 31 -19.56 -25.21 -14.20
N THR A 32 -20.30 -24.30 -13.53
CA THR A 32 -19.93 -22.88 -13.40
C THR A 32 -19.03 -22.67 -12.16
N ILE A 33 -17.99 -21.84 -12.32
CA ILE A 33 -17.14 -21.44 -11.19
C ILE A 33 -17.82 -20.29 -10.44
N GLY A 34 -17.82 -20.35 -9.11
CA GLY A 34 -18.43 -19.33 -8.24
C GLY A 34 -17.85 -17.95 -8.50
N ILE A 35 -18.72 -16.95 -8.72
CA ILE A 35 -18.33 -15.56 -8.98
C ILE A 35 -18.17 -14.82 -7.66
N THR A 36 -17.06 -14.09 -7.51
CA THR A 36 -16.81 -13.23 -6.37
C THR A 36 -16.49 -11.79 -6.81
N THR A 37 -16.90 -10.83 -6.01
CA THR A 37 -16.52 -9.41 -6.18
C THR A 37 -15.25 -9.04 -5.41
N GLN A 38 -14.78 -9.95 -4.54
CA GLN A 38 -13.58 -9.77 -3.72
C GLN A 38 -12.83 -11.08 -3.60
N ALA A 39 -11.51 -11.04 -3.69
CA ALA A 39 -10.64 -12.19 -3.51
C ALA A 39 -9.45 -11.82 -2.63
N THR A 40 -9.00 -12.78 -1.82
CA THR A 40 -7.77 -12.61 -1.04
C THR A 40 -6.62 -13.30 -1.78
N TYR A 41 -5.62 -12.53 -2.19
CA TYR A 41 -4.41 -13.04 -2.85
C TYR A 41 -3.17 -12.68 -2.04
N LEU A 42 -2.42 -13.67 -1.59
CA LEU A 42 -1.22 -13.51 -0.73
C LEU A 42 -1.45 -12.58 0.47
N GLY A 43 -2.64 -12.66 1.08
CA GLY A 43 -3.03 -11.81 2.20
C GLY A 43 -3.51 -10.41 1.81
N SER A 44 -3.43 -9.99 0.56
CA SER A 44 -4.02 -8.75 0.07
C SER A 44 -5.47 -8.95 -0.37
N LEU A 45 -6.35 -7.99 -0.10
CA LEU A 45 -7.73 -8.01 -0.55
C LEU A 45 -7.86 -7.28 -1.88
N LEU A 46 -8.21 -8.02 -2.92
CA LEU A 46 -8.49 -7.50 -4.25
C LEU A 46 -9.99 -7.30 -4.42
N ALA A 47 -10.39 -6.19 -5.00
CA ALA A 47 -11.78 -5.89 -5.32
C ALA A 47 -11.98 -5.76 -6.83
N ALA A 48 -13.03 -6.35 -7.39
CA ALA A 48 -13.34 -6.32 -8.83
C ALA A 48 -13.49 -4.89 -9.39
N ASN A 49 -13.89 -3.93 -8.55
CA ASN A 49 -14.00 -2.52 -8.93
C ASN A 49 -12.68 -1.74 -8.82
N GLY A 50 -11.58 -2.39 -8.41
CA GLY A 50 -10.28 -1.76 -8.22
C GLY A 50 -10.23 -0.72 -7.08
N SER A 51 -11.14 -0.78 -6.09
CA SER A 51 -11.15 0.14 -4.95
C SER A 51 -10.22 -0.33 -3.84
N SER A 52 -9.29 0.52 -3.42
CA SER A 52 -8.40 0.30 -2.27
C SER A 52 -9.10 0.43 -0.90
N SER A 53 -10.29 1.06 -0.85
CA SER A 53 -10.97 1.35 0.43
C SER A 53 -11.34 0.11 1.24
N LEU A 54 -11.63 -1.02 0.59
CA LEU A 54 -11.91 -2.30 1.26
C LEU A 54 -10.61 -2.89 1.86
N ALA A 55 -9.51 -2.87 1.11
CA ALA A 55 -8.20 -3.30 1.59
C ALA A 55 -7.78 -2.48 2.82
N VAL A 56 -7.89 -1.15 2.75
CA VAL A 56 -7.61 -0.24 3.89
C VAL A 56 -8.50 -0.55 5.08
N GLY A 57 -9.81 -0.76 4.87
CA GLY A 57 -10.75 -1.13 5.93
C GLY A 57 -10.34 -2.42 6.64
N ARG A 58 -10.00 -3.46 5.88
CA ARG A 58 -9.51 -4.75 6.40
C ARG A 58 -8.23 -4.56 7.23
N ARG A 59 -7.23 -3.82 6.71
CA ARG A 59 -5.97 -3.56 7.42
C ARG A 59 -6.18 -2.82 8.73
N ILE A 60 -7.06 -1.81 8.77
CA ILE A 60 -7.42 -1.12 10.00
C ILE A 60 -8.09 -2.09 11.01
N GLY A 61 -8.95 -2.99 10.55
CA GLY A 61 -9.56 -4.02 11.39
C GLY A 61 -8.53 -4.97 12.00
N GLU A 62 -7.63 -5.53 11.16
CA GLU A 62 -6.56 -6.42 11.59
C GLU A 62 -5.60 -5.72 12.58
N ALA A 63 -5.18 -4.49 12.27
CA ALA A 63 -4.32 -3.69 13.14
C ALA A 63 -5.01 -3.32 14.47
N THR A 64 -6.34 -3.08 14.44
CA THR A 64 -7.13 -2.85 15.65
C THR A 64 -7.13 -4.08 16.56
N SER A 65 -7.28 -5.27 15.99
CA SER A 65 -7.22 -6.54 16.75
C SER A 65 -5.87 -6.70 17.43
N VAL A 66 -4.75 -6.51 16.70
CA VAL A 66 -3.39 -6.57 17.26
C VAL A 66 -3.19 -5.50 18.34
N PHE A 67 -3.63 -4.26 18.10
CA PHE A 67 -3.51 -3.19 19.10
C PHE A 67 -4.26 -3.51 20.39
N ASN A 68 -5.45 -4.09 20.29
CA ASN A 68 -6.24 -4.47 21.46
C ASN A 68 -5.65 -5.70 22.19
N ALA A 69 -5.07 -6.67 21.46
CA ALA A 69 -4.36 -7.79 22.07
C ALA A 69 -3.15 -7.36 22.92
N LEU A 70 -2.57 -6.21 22.59
CA LEU A 70 -1.45 -5.62 23.34
C LEU A 70 -1.91 -4.61 24.43
N CYS A 71 -3.17 -4.65 24.86
CA CYS A 71 -3.73 -3.65 25.78
C CYS A 71 -2.96 -3.55 27.11
N ASP A 72 -2.46 -4.66 27.63
CA ASP A 72 -1.72 -4.68 28.88
C ASP A 72 -0.32 -4.06 28.76
N VAL A 73 0.31 -4.19 27.58
CA VAL A 73 1.57 -3.47 27.28
C VAL A 73 1.35 -1.96 27.32
N TRP A 74 0.24 -1.47 26.76
CA TRP A 74 -0.06 -0.03 26.76
C TRP A 74 -0.31 0.52 28.15
N LYS A 75 -0.87 -0.27 29.05
CA LYS A 75 -1.18 0.11 30.44
C LYS A 75 0.02 -0.05 31.38
N HIS A 76 0.96 -0.94 31.08
CA HIS A 76 2.04 -1.32 31.97
C HIS A 76 2.92 -0.12 32.38
N ALA A 77 3.10 0.08 33.69
CA ALA A 77 3.80 1.25 34.21
C ALA A 77 5.31 1.22 33.94
N ASN A 78 5.94 0.03 34.03
CA ASN A 78 7.38 -0.15 33.88
C ASN A 78 7.92 -0.12 32.47
N ILE A 79 7.02 -0.03 31.46
CA ILE A 79 7.44 0.11 30.07
C ILE A 79 7.40 1.59 29.71
N CYS A 80 8.56 2.17 29.35
CA CYS A 80 8.65 3.57 28.97
C CYS A 80 7.87 3.87 27.67
N LYS A 81 7.47 5.12 27.48
CA LYS A 81 6.67 5.55 26.32
C LYS A 81 7.36 5.24 24.98
N GLN A 82 8.67 5.50 24.92
CA GLN A 82 9.48 5.20 23.73
C GLN A 82 9.37 3.73 23.32
N ARG A 83 9.55 2.82 24.27
CA ARG A 83 9.46 1.38 24.01
C ARG A 83 8.07 0.93 23.57
N LYS A 84 7.02 1.54 24.12
CA LYS A 84 5.64 1.30 23.67
C LYS A 84 5.44 1.71 22.21
N VAL A 85 5.99 2.86 21.81
CA VAL A 85 5.93 3.33 20.40
C VAL A 85 6.71 2.41 19.48
N GLU A 86 7.86 1.89 19.88
CA GLU A 86 8.63 0.89 19.12
C GLU A 86 7.81 -0.39 18.90
N ILE A 87 7.18 -0.93 19.96
CA ILE A 87 6.29 -2.10 19.88
C ILE A 87 5.08 -1.80 18.98
N PHE A 88 4.49 -0.62 19.08
CA PHE A 88 3.40 -0.19 18.22
C PHE A 88 3.82 -0.20 16.74
N ASN A 89 4.97 0.37 16.42
CA ASN A 89 5.49 0.38 15.06
C ASN A 89 5.78 -1.03 14.54
N ALA A 90 6.42 -1.87 15.36
CA ALA A 90 6.78 -3.23 14.96
C ALA A 90 5.58 -4.17 14.76
N CYS A 91 4.55 -4.07 15.62
CA CYS A 91 3.44 -5.03 15.62
C CYS A 91 2.19 -4.50 14.90
N VAL A 92 1.84 -3.24 15.13
CA VAL A 92 0.57 -2.67 14.64
C VAL A 92 0.75 -1.98 13.30
N VAL A 93 1.76 -1.10 13.18
CA VAL A 93 2.00 -0.34 11.94
C VAL A 93 2.44 -1.27 10.82
N SER A 94 3.30 -2.27 11.09
CA SER A 94 3.71 -3.27 10.11
C SER A 94 2.51 -4.06 9.54
N LYS A 95 1.56 -4.43 10.41
CA LYS A 95 0.33 -5.11 10.00
C LYS A 95 -0.59 -4.20 9.20
N LEU A 96 -0.67 -2.93 9.60
CA LEU A 96 -1.49 -1.91 8.95
C LEU A 96 -1.00 -1.57 7.54
N SER A 97 0.31 -1.42 7.35
CA SER A 97 0.91 -1.01 6.08
C SER A 97 1.08 -2.16 5.08
N PHE A 98 0.94 -3.41 5.53
CA PHE A 98 1.18 -4.59 4.69
C PHE A 98 0.37 -4.53 3.39
N SER A 99 1.06 -4.64 2.24
CA SER A 99 0.49 -4.64 0.89
C SER A 99 -0.15 -3.32 0.42
N LEU A 100 -0.17 -2.26 1.26
CA LEU A 100 -0.71 -0.95 0.85
C LEU A 100 0.27 -0.15 -0.02
N GLU A 101 1.51 -0.57 -0.11
CA GLU A 101 2.51 0.02 -1.03
C GLU A 101 2.16 -0.16 -2.50
N CYS A 102 1.34 -1.15 -2.84
CA CYS A 102 0.86 -1.38 -4.20
C CYS A 102 -0.46 -0.67 -4.52
N GLU A 103 -1.08 0.00 -3.54
CA GLU A 103 -2.42 0.55 -3.66
C GLU A 103 -2.43 2.04 -4.02
N ALA A 104 -3.29 2.44 -4.96
CA ALA A 104 -3.55 3.85 -5.25
C ALA A 104 -4.52 4.45 -4.22
N LEU A 105 -3.98 4.94 -3.12
CA LEU A 105 -4.78 5.42 -2.00
C LEU A 105 -5.46 6.77 -2.30
N ARG A 106 -6.77 6.84 -2.07
CA ARG A 106 -7.54 8.09 -2.11
C ARG A 106 -7.26 8.92 -0.84
N GLN A 107 -7.46 10.24 -0.91
CA GLN A 107 -7.26 11.11 0.25
C GLN A 107 -8.05 10.64 1.48
N LYS A 108 -9.32 10.28 1.30
CA LYS A 108 -10.14 9.72 2.39
C LYS A 108 -9.53 8.50 3.08
N ASP A 109 -8.87 7.61 2.32
CA ASP A 109 -8.24 6.42 2.88
C ASP A 109 -6.93 6.77 3.60
N LYS A 110 -6.18 7.73 3.09
CA LYS A 110 -5.00 8.32 3.77
C LYS A 110 -5.39 8.95 5.11
N ASP A 111 -6.48 9.72 5.14
CA ASP A 111 -6.99 10.35 6.35
C ASP A 111 -7.43 9.30 7.39
N ARG A 112 -8.07 8.21 6.96
CA ARG A 112 -8.44 7.08 7.83
C ARG A 112 -7.23 6.41 8.47
N LEU A 113 -6.16 6.19 7.70
CA LEU A 113 -4.91 5.59 8.18
C LEU A 113 -4.23 6.47 9.24
N ASN A 114 -4.08 7.78 8.95
CA ASN A 114 -3.50 8.73 9.89
C ASN A 114 -4.37 8.92 11.15
N ALA A 115 -5.68 8.94 11.01
CA ALA A 115 -6.61 9.01 12.14
C ALA A 115 -6.48 7.79 13.05
N PHE A 116 -6.36 6.57 12.48
CA PHE A 116 -6.12 5.35 13.24
C PHE A 116 -4.79 5.41 14.01
N GLN A 117 -3.70 5.81 13.34
CA GLN A 117 -2.39 5.98 14.00
C GLN A 117 -2.49 6.93 15.19
N CYS A 118 -3.03 8.13 14.99
CA CYS A 118 -3.14 9.12 16.06
C CYS A 118 -4.04 8.65 17.22
N LYS A 119 -5.14 7.92 16.91
CA LYS A 119 -5.99 7.31 17.94
C LYS A 119 -5.22 6.32 18.82
N CYS A 120 -4.40 5.47 18.23
CA CYS A 120 -3.57 4.50 18.96
C CYS A 120 -2.48 5.21 19.78
N LEU A 121 -1.76 6.16 19.19
CA LEU A 121 -0.71 6.93 19.87
C LEU A 121 -1.27 7.72 21.06
N ARG A 122 -2.47 8.32 20.96
CA ARG A 122 -3.12 8.97 22.10
C ARG A 122 -3.29 8.00 23.27
N ARG A 123 -3.75 6.77 23.02
CA ARG A 123 -3.90 5.75 24.07
C ARG A 123 -2.56 5.37 24.71
N ILE A 124 -1.51 5.21 23.91
CA ILE A 124 -0.14 4.90 24.38
C ILE A 124 0.43 6.03 25.23
N LEU A 125 0.25 7.29 24.79
CA LEU A 125 0.76 8.49 25.46
C LEU A 125 -0.12 8.97 26.61
N LYS A 126 -1.28 8.33 26.83
CA LYS A 126 -2.31 8.73 27.81
C LYS A 126 -2.85 10.15 27.56
N ILE A 127 -2.96 10.55 26.29
CA ILE A 127 -3.59 11.80 25.86
C ILE A 127 -5.08 11.51 25.61
N PRO A 128 -6.01 12.28 26.20
CA PRO A 128 -7.43 12.10 25.95
C PRO A 128 -7.79 12.25 24.47
N PRO A 129 -8.97 11.73 24.02
CA PRO A 129 -9.48 11.95 22.65
C PRO A 129 -9.47 13.43 22.26
N SER A 130 -9.35 13.70 20.94
CA SER A 130 -9.20 15.08 20.43
C SER A 130 -10.37 16.01 20.79
N TRP A 131 -11.57 15.47 20.88
CA TRP A 131 -12.78 16.21 21.27
C TRP A 131 -12.84 16.61 22.76
N ILE A 132 -12.00 15.98 23.62
CA ILE A 132 -11.85 16.37 25.02
C ILE A 132 -10.59 17.22 25.22
N SER A 133 -9.45 16.76 24.66
CA SER A 133 -8.14 17.37 24.93
C SER A 133 -7.83 18.59 24.06
N HIS A 134 -8.54 18.73 22.91
CA HIS A 134 -8.25 19.71 21.86
C HIS A 134 -6.78 19.69 21.36
N VAL A 135 -5.99 18.67 21.73
CA VAL A 135 -4.60 18.51 21.28
C VAL A 135 -4.60 18.08 19.81
N PRO A 136 -3.98 18.81 18.88
CA PRO A 136 -3.96 18.46 17.48
C PRO A 136 -3.05 17.26 17.20
N ASN A 137 -3.29 16.57 16.06
CA ASN A 137 -2.60 15.31 15.72
C ASN A 137 -1.08 15.51 15.49
N ASN A 138 -0.64 16.65 14.97
CA ASN A 138 0.78 16.95 14.81
C ASN A 138 1.53 16.98 16.14
N VAL A 139 0.91 17.49 17.22
CA VAL A 139 1.48 17.46 18.57
C VAL A 139 1.58 16.02 19.11
N VAL A 140 0.58 15.18 18.83
CA VAL A 140 0.62 13.75 19.21
C VAL A 140 1.75 13.01 18.49
N LEU A 141 1.93 13.26 17.21
CA LEU A 141 3.00 12.68 16.39
C LEU A 141 4.37 13.16 16.90
N ALA A 142 4.55 14.45 17.16
CA ALA A 142 5.78 15.02 17.72
C ALA A 142 6.09 14.40 19.09
N ALA A 143 5.11 14.29 19.99
CA ALA A 143 5.26 13.69 21.32
C ALA A 143 5.60 12.19 21.27
N SER A 144 5.23 11.49 20.19
CA SER A 144 5.60 10.08 19.98
C SER A 144 6.92 9.91 19.23
N GLY A 145 7.49 10.97 18.64
CA GLY A 145 8.67 10.89 17.77
C GLY A 145 8.41 10.14 16.45
N THR A 146 7.14 10.09 15.99
CA THR A 146 6.78 9.37 14.77
C THR A 146 6.31 10.31 13.66
N LYS A 147 6.61 9.95 12.40
CA LYS A 147 6.03 10.61 11.22
C LYS A 147 4.58 10.12 10.98
N PRO A 148 3.76 10.87 10.23
CA PRO A 148 2.49 10.37 9.74
C PRO A 148 2.66 9.03 9.02
N LEU A 149 1.73 8.10 9.23
CA LEU A 149 1.79 6.78 8.60
C LEU A 149 1.80 6.87 7.08
N VAL A 150 1.02 7.80 6.53
CA VAL A 150 0.92 8.00 5.07
C VAL A 150 2.25 8.42 4.47
N ASP A 151 3.09 9.20 5.17
CA ASP A 151 4.41 9.59 4.67
C ASP A 151 5.35 8.39 4.61
N SER A 152 5.33 7.56 5.67
CA SER A 152 6.10 6.30 5.69
C SER A 152 5.65 5.34 4.58
N LEU A 153 4.35 5.26 4.33
CA LEU A 153 3.79 4.43 3.27
C LEU A 153 4.15 4.98 1.89
N LEU A 154 4.10 6.29 1.69
CA LEU A 154 4.54 6.95 0.46
C LEU A 154 6.02 6.66 0.17
N PHE A 155 6.86 6.73 1.18
CA PHE A 155 8.26 6.33 1.04
C PHE A 155 8.39 4.88 0.53
N GLN A 156 7.63 3.93 1.10
CA GLN A 156 7.63 2.53 0.65
C GLN A 156 7.13 2.40 -0.80
N GLN A 157 6.08 3.13 -1.17
CA GLN A 157 5.55 3.18 -2.54
C GLN A 157 6.60 3.69 -3.53
N LEU A 158 7.31 4.77 -3.20
CA LEU A 158 8.37 5.33 -4.05
C LEU A 158 9.60 4.40 -4.12
N VAL A 159 9.92 3.68 -3.05
CA VAL A 159 10.96 2.64 -3.09
C VAL A 159 10.56 1.51 -4.04
N LEU A 160 9.29 1.06 -3.98
CA LEU A 160 8.78 0.04 -4.89
C LEU A 160 8.78 0.54 -6.35
N PHE A 161 8.33 1.77 -6.59
CA PHE A 161 8.39 2.43 -7.89
C PHE A 161 9.81 2.39 -8.48
N GLY A 162 10.82 2.76 -7.69
CA GLY A 162 12.22 2.72 -8.12
C GLY A 162 12.73 1.30 -8.37
N LYS A 163 12.30 0.30 -7.59
CA LYS A 163 12.65 -1.10 -7.83
C LYS A 163 12.10 -1.59 -9.18
N ILE A 164 10.84 -1.27 -9.48
CA ILE A 164 10.21 -1.64 -10.76
C ILE A 164 10.91 -0.93 -11.93
N ALA A 165 11.23 0.35 -11.77
CA ALA A 165 11.95 1.12 -12.80
C ALA A 165 13.32 0.54 -13.15
N LYS A 166 13.97 -0.15 -12.21
CA LYS A 166 15.27 -0.81 -12.42
C LYS A 166 15.21 -2.23 -13.00
N LEU A 167 14.02 -2.78 -13.20
CA LEU A 167 13.87 -4.05 -13.90
C LEU A 167 14.23 -3.88 -15.39
N THR A 168 14.51 -4.97 -16.06
CA THR A 168 14.76 -4.97 -17.51
C THR A 168 13.50 -4.65 -18.29
N ASP A 169 13.62 -4.07 -19.48
CA ASP A 169 12.47 -3.76 -20.35
C ASP A 169 11.70 -5.02 -20.79
N THR A 170 12.28 -6.21 -20.65
CA THR A 170 11.64 -7.50 -20.91
C THR A 170 10.79 -7.98 -19.71
N ASP A 171 10.94 -7.38 -18.54
CA ASP A 171 10.17 -7.75 -17.35
C ASP A 171 8.72 -7.28 -17.48
N PHE A 172 7.79 -8.21 -17.26
CA PHE A 172 6.36 -7.97 -17.41
C PHE A 172 5.84 -6.87 -16.47
N LEU A 173 6.34 -6.81 -15.23
CA LEU A 173 5.93 -5.81 -14.26
C LEU A 173 6.38 -4.40 -14.67
N ARG A 174 7.60 -4.29 -15.25
CA ARG A 174 8.09 -3.04 -15.79
C ARG A 174 7.26 -2.58 -16.99
N GLN A 175 6.95 -3.47 -17.95
CA GLN A 175 6.14 -3.16 -19.12
C GLN A 175 4.71 -2.70 -18.77
N LEU A 176 4.12 -3.27 -17.71
CA LEU A 176 2.82 -2.81 -17.21
C LEU A 176 2.87 -1.43 -16.56
N THR A 177 4.01 -1.08 -15.97
CA THR A 177 4.15 0.13 -15.16
C THR A 177 4.65 1.31 -15.99
N PHE A 178 5.61 1.08 -16.87
CA PHE A 178 6.34 2.12 -17.61
C PHE A 178 6.32 1.92 -19.12
N GLU A 179 6.52 3.02 -19.86
CA GLU A 179 6.88 2.96 -21.27
C GLU A 179 8.30 2.38 -21.45
N PRO A 180 8.61 1.74 -22.59
CA PRO A 180 9.94 1.16 -22.83
C PRO A 180 11.07 2.18 -22.62
N SER A 181 12.14 1.75 -21.96
CA SER A 181 13.34 2.55 -21.67
C SER A 181 13.06 3.92 -21.04
N SER A 182 11.99 4.03 -20.28
CA SER A 182 11.52 5.28 -19.70
C SER A 182 10.99 5.07 -18.27
N ILE A 183 10.84 6.18 -17.52
CA ILE A 183 10.11 6.22 -16.24
C ILE A 183 8.68 6.77 -16.40
N TYR A 184 8.29 7.14 -17.62
CA TYR A 184 6.92 7.61 -17.85
C TYR A 184 5.92 6.47 -17.70
N PRO A 185 4.77 6.74 -17.06
CA PRO A 185 3.74 5.72 -16.88
C PRO A 185 3.26 5.13 -18.20
N SER A 186 3.13 3.81 -18.26
CA SER A 186 2.57 3.11 -19.41
C SER A 186 1.17 3.64 -19.73
N LYS A 187 0.87 3.88 -21.01
CA LYS A 187 -0.44 4.36 -21.48
C LYS A 187 -1.44 3.22 -21.38
N CYS A 188 -2.44 3.36 -20.50
CA CYS A 188 -3.56 2.44 -20.48
C CYS A 188 -4.38 2.57 -21.78
N MET A 189 -4.53 1.48 -22.52
CA MET A 189 -5.20 1.47 -23.85
C MET A 189 -6.68 1.83 -23.79
N PHE A 190 -7.36 1.70 -22.64
CA PHE A 190 -8.79 1.99 -22.51
C PHE A 190 -9.06 3.02 -21.42
N ARG A 191 -9.33 4.27 -21.81
CA ARG A 191 -9.88 5.29 -20.93
C ARG A 191 -11.40 5.28 -21.00
N ARG A 192 -12.06 5.00 -19.87
CA ARG A 192 -13.51 5.24 -19.74
C ARG A 192 -13.80 6.74 -19.78
N ARG A 193 -14.94 7.13 -20.35
CA ARG A 193 -15.46 8.50 -20.25
C ARG A 193 -15.72 8.83 -18.78
N GLY A 194 -15.38 10.06 -18.35
CA GLY A 194 -15.61 10.55 -17.01
C GLY A 194 -14.30 10.89 -16.26
N ARG A 195 -14.41 11.08 -14.94
CA ARG A 195 -13.25 11.43 -14.11
C ARG A 195 -12.19 10.31 -14.16
N PRO A 196 -10.93 10.63 -14.48
CA PRO A 196 -9.86 9.63 -14.51
C PRO A 196 -9.73 8.91 -13.17
N ARG A 197 -9.52 7.59 -13.22
CA ARG A 197 -9.19 6.83 -12.01
C ARG A 197 -7.80 7.23 -11.54
N LEU A 198 -7.61 7.20 -10.22
CA LEU A 198 -6.30 7.36 -9.62
C LEU A 198 -5.42 6.15 -10.02
N ALA A 199 -4.37 6.40 -10.78
CA ALA A 199 -3.43 5.37 -11.20
C ALA A 199 -2.17 5.47 -10.35
N TRP A 200 -1.78 4.36 -9.71
CA TRP A 200 -0.65 4.27 -8.79
C TRP A 200 0.64 4.81 -9.43
N GLN A 201 0.98 4.33 -10.62
CA GLN A 201 2.19 4.74 -11.34
C GLN A 201 2.20 6.23 -11.69
N SER A 202 1.07 6.81 -12.10
CA SER A 202 1.00 8.23 -12.47
C SER A 202 1.16 9.16 -11.27
N VAL A 203 0.59 8.78 -10.12
CA VAL A 203 0.73 9.55 -8.87
C VAL A 203 2.17 9.53 -8.40
N LEU A 204 2.80 8.35 -8.37
CA LEU A 204 4.18 8.21 -7.90
C LEU A 204 5.19 8.85 -8.85
N HIS A 205 4.97 8.77 -10.16
CA HIS A 205 5.77 9.47 -11.15
C HIS A 205 5.77 10.99 -10.90
N GLY A 206 4.58 11.59 -10.71
CA GLY A 206 4.48 13.01 -10.39
C GLY A 206 5.22 13.38 -9.10
N LEU A 207 5.08 12.58 -8.04
CA LEU A 207 5.76 12.80 -6.77
C LEU A 207 7.28 12.60 -6.87
N ALA A 208 7.73 11.59 -7.63
CA ALA A 208 9.14 11.37 -7.90
C ALA A 208 9.77 12.58 -8.60
N ILE A 209 9.14 13.09 -9.66
CA ILE A 209 9.64 14.27 -10.38
C ILE A 209 9.66 15.51 -9.48
N SER A 210 8.63 15.72 -8.68
CA SER A 210 8.56 16.89 -7.79
C SER A 210 9.61 16.87 -6.67
N SER A 211 10.19 15.70 -6.35
CA SER A 211 11.27 15.58 -5.37
C SER A 211 12.65 15.97 -5.91
N ALA A 212 12.79 16.16 -7.23
CA ALA A 212 14.08 16.42 -7.86
C ALA A 212 14.18 17.85 -8.39
N PRO A 213 15.22 18.62 -8.04
CA PRO A 213 15.41 19.99 -8.54
C PRO A 213 15.53 20.08 -10.07
N GLN A 214 16.11 19.06 -10.71
CA GLN A 214 16.24 18.97 -12.18
C GLN A 214 15.08 18.18 -12.83
N GLY A 215 14.04 17.85 -12.07
CA GLY A 215 12.83 17.21 -12.58
C GLY A 215 13.04 15.80 -13.13
N ALA A 216 12.37 15.52 -14.25
CA ALA A 216 12.30 14.17 -14.84
C ALA A 216 13.67 13.61 -15.26
N ASP A 217 14.58 14.44 -15.75
CA ASP A 217 15.90 13.99 -16.25
C ASP A 217 16.75 13.44 -15.11
N GLN A 218 16.76 14.11 -13.96
CA GLN A 218 17.49 13.64 -12.79
C GLN A 218 16.97 12.27 -12.32
N ILE A 219 15.65 12.12 -12.22
CA ILE A 219 15.03 10.86 -11.79
C ILE A 219 15.25 9.75 -12.82
N SER A 220 15.15 10.07 -14.12
CA SER A 220 15.43 9.13 -15.20
C SER A 220 16.87 8.61 -15.14
N ASN A 221 17.86 9.48 -15.01
CA ASN A 221 19.25 9.11 -14.87
C ASN A 221 19.51 8.25 -13.62
N MET A 222 18.84 8.53 -12.52
CA MET A 222 18.96 7.77 -11.27
C MET A 222 18.30 6.39 -11.37
N LEU A 223 17.14 6.27 -12.04
CA LEU A 223 16.35 5.03 -12.07
C LEU A 223 16.64 4.14 -13.29
N ILE A 224 16.94 4.70 -14.46
CA ILE A 224 17.29 3.92 -15.66
C ILE A 224 18.79 3.72 -15.75
N GLY A 225 19.59 4.69 -15.29
CA GLY A 225 21.05 4.66 -15.31
C GLY A 225 21.67 3.58 -14.41
N PRO A 226 23.00 3.48 -14.39
CA PRO A 226 23.77 2.46 -13.65
C PRO A 226 23.73 2.64 -12.13
N ALA A 227 23.18 3.75 -11.63
CA ALA A 227 23.14 4.04 -10.20
C ALA A 227 22.42 2.93 -9.41
N PRO A 228 22.93 2.50 -8.23
CA PRO A 228 22.28 1.47 -7.44
C PRO A 228 20.99 1.99 -6.81
N ILE A 229 20.06 1.07 -6.49
CA ILE A 229 18.79 1.41 -5.83
C ILE A 229 18.99 2.11 -4.47
N SER A 230 20.15 1.94 -3.84
CA SER A 230 20.52 2.66 -2.61
C SER A 230 20.62 4.18 -2.81
N ALA A 231 21.04 4.64 -3.99
CA ALA A 231 21.08 6.06 -4.33
C ALA A 231 19.65 6.65 -4.37
N TRP A 232 18.71 5.93 -4.98
CA TRP A 232 17.30 6.30 -4.97
C TRP A 232 16.72 6.38 -3.55
N LYS A 233 16.99 5.36 -2.71
CA LYS A 233 16.54 5.37 -1.31
C LYS A 233 17.10 6.54 -0.51
N ARG A 234 18.37 6.91 -0.75
CA ARG A 234 18.99 8.08 -0.09
C ARG A 234 18.31 9.36 -0.53
N HIS A 235 18.11 9.56 -1.83
CA HIS A 235 17.38 10.70 -2.36
C HIS A 235 15.98 10.83 -1.73
N LEU A 236 15.24 9.73 -1.62
CA LEU A 236 13.94 9.74 -0.96
C LEU A 236 14.01 10.11 0.53
N ALA A 237 15.03 9.62 1.25
CA ALA A 237 15.20 9.92 2.67
C ALA A 237 15.53 11.39 2.95
N GLU A 238 16.07 12.11 1.98
CA GLU A 238 16.37 13.56 2.05
C GLU A 238 15.13 14.42 1.77
N HIS A 239 14.11 13.88 1.06
CA HIS A 239 12.95 14.66 0.59
C HIS A 239 11.62 14.27 1.23
N PHE A 240 11.53 13.06 1.81
CA PHE A 240 10.34 12.49 2.46
C PHE A 240 10.66 11.94 3.86
#